data_2c09bc4caa9e97147952dd1cabb1b925
#
_entry.id   2c09bc4caa9e97147952dd1cabb1b925
#
_cell.length_a   1.000
_cell.length_b   1.000
_cell.length_c   1.000
_cell.angle_alpha   90.00
_cell.angle_beta   90.00
_cell.angle_gamma   90.00
#
_symmetry.space_group_name_H-M   'P 1'
#
loop_
_entity.id
_entity.type
_entity.pdbx_description
1 polymer ?
#
loop_
_entity_poly.entity_id
_entity_poly.type
_entity_poly.pdbx_seq_one_letter_code
_entity_poly.pdbx_strand_id
1 'polypeptide(L)'
;MSESLETVRKLWAWSDGKPTPRGETMNVHIGDDDDILIVAFLRMGGESRPWGVAFGKCNEEPTILTVAEARNRTRVADMMIEFAPALLEHFRHPQHSRDLLVDWEINSHRQIWLPGPTHVEMLHYIALSYARTKWDREGVDTLRAIGNLANCLYIDQQRPGQQTVLSASQALQNAFVFPASSVRQAHLGYLLGWLQGGKTRDKRLAAARKASEKAAATVLDPEFERKVIQPLVEKWGEADRADDEKARDAAEKAVNDALSPELLRRWELTRDSVLVLRSDTRSVNTGLEKLVSESKKAFNRIWGESAVVEEDGGNPFWPNPFTDYNTRMAAGGYHQRNADEQKARHYLVHGDRELQREELAVGHGIIGVISSVAADKPEWTIKYSYPDLTTIRAGKRLVIAGAPTMELFVVDIDHESRTILATPKWTFAKRQYGNDGLAAKDRSWKGRNIVFLTTQPFAMSEKLGYRASKRSDDPNDISNLMNIRQRQHAANDDEGAINPEGDD
;
A
#
# COMPACT_ATOMS: atom_id res chain seq x y z
N MET A 1 -4.31 -14.66 -8.29
CA MET A 1 -4.87 -14.85 -9.66
C MET A 1 -3.94 -15.76 -10.44
N SER A 2 -4.44 -16.71 -11.24
CA SER A 2 -3.52 -17.50 -12.06
C SER A 2 -2.99 -16.63 -13.21
N GLU A 3 -1.71 -16.78 -13.57
CA GLU A 3 -1.09 -16.04 -14.70
C GLU A 3 -1.84 -16.25 -16.02
N SER A 4 -2.44 -17.42 -16.18
CA SER A 4 -3.24 -17.76 -17.36
C SER A 4 -4.49 -16.88 -17.47
N LEU A 5 -5.22 -16.65 -16.37
CA LEU A 5 -6.41 -15.82 -16.35
C LEU A 5 -6.07 -14.35 -16.62
N GLU A 6 -5.00 -13.85 -16.04
CA GLU A 6 -4.53 -12.48 -16.30
C GLU A 6 -4.14 -12.30 -17.78
N THR A 7 -3.51 -13.32 -18.39
CA THR A 7 -3.17 -13.29 -19.81
C THR A 7 -4.42 -13.25 -20.70
N VAL A 8 -5.43 -14.07 -20.40
CA VAL A 8 -6.71 -14.07 -21.14
C VAL A 8 -7.40 -12.71 -21.03
N ARG A 9 -7.43 -12.11 -19.85
CA ARG A 9 -8.01 -10.75 -19.66
C ARG A 9 -7.27 -9.67 -20.44
N LYS A 10 -5.94 -9.73 -20.50
CA LYS A 10 -5.14 -8.82 -21.34
C LYS A 10 -5.45 -8.98 -22.83
N LEU A 11 -5.66 -10.21 -23.30
CA LEU A 11 -6.06 -10.47 -24.66
C LEU A 11 -7.45 -9.93 -24.97
N TRP A 12 -8.40 -10.07 -24.05
CA TRP A 12 -9.73 -9.45 -24.17
C TRP A 12 -9.65 -7.92 -24.21
N ALA A 13 -8.91 -7.31 -23.30
CA ALA A 13 -8.70 -5.85 -23.32
C ALA A 13 -8.05 -5.38 -24.65
N TRP A 14 -7.15 -6.18 -25.21
CA TRP A 14 -6.58 -5.91 -26.53
C TRP A 14 -7.62 -6.03 -27.66
N SER A 15 -8.43 -7.08 -27.65
CA SER A 15 -9.51 -7.29 -28.62
C SER A 15 -10.53 -6.17 -28.56
N ASP A 16 -10.95 -5.77 -27.37
CA ASP A 16 -11.89 -4.67 -27.14
C ASP A 16 -11.29 -3.28 -27.45
N GLY A 17 -9.98 -3.21 -27.61
CA GLY A 17 -9.26 -1.98 -27.92
C GLY A 17 -9.29 -0.93 -26.82
N LYS A 18 -9.50 -1.35 -25.57
CA LYS A 18 -9.55 -0.49 -24.36
C LYS A 18 -9.19 -1.26 -23.11
N PRO A 19 -8.71 -0.58 -22.06
CA PRO A 19 -8.61 -1.18 -20.74
C PRO A 19 -9.99 -1.65 -20.27
N THR A 20 -10.04 -2.81 -19.65
CA THR A 20 -11.28 -3.39 -19.11
C THR A 20 -11.28 -3.29 -17.59
N PRO A 21 -12.43 -3.05 -16.96
CA PRO A 21 -12.55 -3.09 -15.51
C PRO A 21 -12.04 -4.43 -14.95
N ARG A 22 -11.33 -4.38 -13.83
CA ARG A 22 -10.82 -5.59 -13.16
C ARG A 22 -11.90 -6.32 -12.37
N GLY A 23 -12.95 -5.62 -11.95
CA GLY A 23 -14.08 -6.16 -11.19
C GLY A 23 -15.39 -5.48 -11.58
N GLU A 24 -16.50 -5.99 -11.07
CA GLU A 24 -17.81 -5.34 -11.20
C GLU A 24 -17.90 -4.09 -10.31
N THR A 25 -17.02 -3.98 -9.30
CA THR A 25 -16.93 -2.87 -8.36
C THR A 25 -15.56 -2.21 -8.41
N MET A 26 -15.45 -1.01 -7.83
CA MET A 26 -14.18 -0.31 -7.66
C MET A 26 -13.42 -0.89 -6.47
N ASN A 27 -12.19 -1.36 -6.72
CA ASN A 27 -11.33 -2.00 -5.72
C ASN A 27 -10.18 -1.09 -5.23
N VAL A 28 -10.29 0.21 -5.45
CA VAL A 28 -9.36 1.25 -4.97
C VAL A 28 -10.16 2.29 -4.23
N HIS A 29 -9.74 2.65 -3.02
CA HIS A 29 -10.33 3.75 -2.28
C HIS A 29 -9.74 5.07 -2.74
N ILE A 30 -10.59 6.05 -2.98
CA ILE A 30 -10.20 7.39 -3.39
C ILE A 30 -10.86 8.36 -2.44
N GLY A 31 -10.05 9.03 -1.63
CA GLY A 31 -10.51 10.05 -0.70
C GLY A 31 -11.08 11.28 -1.40
N ASP A 32 -11.69 12.16 -0.62
CA ASP A 32 -12.10 13.49 -1.08
C ASP A 32 -10.88 14.38 -1.36
N ASP A 33 -11.08 15.55 -1.93
CA ASP A 33 -9.98 16.46 -2.29
C ASP A 33 -9.12 16.84 -1.09
N ASP A 34 -9.72 17.06 0.07
CA ASP A 34 -9.02 17.39 1.31
C ASP A 34 -8.27 16.21 1.92
N ASP A 35 -8.62 14.99 1.54
CA ASP A 35 -8.01 13.76 2.04
C ASP A 35 -6.84 13.28 1.19
N ILE A 36 -6.62 13.88 0.03
CA ILE A 36 -5.57 13.50 -0.91
C ILE A 36 -4.47 14.55 -0.97
N LEU A 37 -3.25 14.13 -0.64
CA LEU A 37 -2.02 14.85 -0.95
C LEU A 37 -1.29 14.13 -2.08
N ILE A 38 -1.07 14.80 -3.20
CA ILE A 38 -0.28 14.29 -4.31
C ILE A 38 1.16 14.75 -4.13
N VAL A 39 2.12 13.81 -4.23
CA VAL A 39 3.54 14.12 -4.09
C VAL A 39 4.33 13.42 -5.20
N ALA A 40 5.19 14.16 -5.87
CA ALA A 40 6.10 13.64 -6.88
C ALA A 40 7.54 14.09 -6.60
N PHE A 41 8.49 13.19 -6.72
CA PHE A 41 9.91 13.45 -6.48
C PHE A 41 10.73 13.35 -7.78
N LEU A 42 11.83 14.09 -7.81
CA LEU A 42 12.94 13.86 -8.74
C LEU A 42 14.20 13.55 -7.93
N ARG A 43 15.02 12.63 -8.42
CA ARG A 43 16.32 12.30 -7.83
C ARG A 43 17.40 12.14 -8.90
N MET A 44 18.64 12.21 -8.47
CA MET A 44 19.80 11.93 -9.31
C MET A 44 19.81 10.50 -9.85
N GLY A 45 20.24 10.34 -11.08
CA GLY A 45 20.61 9.04 -11.61
C GLY A 45 21.80 8.43 -10.83
N GLY A 46 21.68 7.16 -10.44
CA GLY A 46 22.75 6.49 -9.69
C GLY A 46 22.85 6.81 -8.20
N GLU A 47 22.29 7.93 -7.74
CA GLU A 47 22.23 8.34 -6.34
C GLU A 47 20.78 8.58 -5.92
N SER A 48 20.43 8.29 -4.66
CA SER A 48 19.06 8.52 -4.17
C SER A 48 18.79 9.97 -3.72
N ARG A 49 19.65 10.92 -4.07
CA ARG A 49 19.55 12.31 -3.62
C ARG A 49 18.50 13.08 -4.43
N PRO A 50 17.57 13.78 -3.76
CA PRO A 50 16.49 14.47 -4.45
C PRO A 50 16.98 15.76 -5.14
N TRP A 51 16.56 15.93 -6.39
CA TRP A 51 16.62 17.21 -7.12
C TRP A 51 15.46 18.12 -6.74
N GLY A 52 14.31 17.55 -6.36
CA GLY A 52 13.15 18.33 -6.03
C GLY A 52 11.93 17.50 -5.69
N VAL A 53 10.89 18.20 -5.27
CA VAL A 53 9.58 17.66 -4.93
C VAL A 53 8.48 18.58 -5.43
N ALA A 54 7.42 18.03 -6.01
CA ALA A 54 6.16 18.72 -6.28
C ALA A 54 5.07 18.13 -5.38
N PHE A 55 4.27 18.97 -4.75
CA PHE A 55 3.22 18.53 -3.84
C PHE A 55 2.04 19.50 -3.83
N GLY A 56 0.86 18.99 -3.56
CA GLY A 56 -0.38 19.76 -3.48
C GLY A 56 -1.61 18.89 -3.44
N LYS A 57 -2.76 19.49 -3.15
CA LYS A 57 -4.05 18.81 -3.22
C LYS A 57 -4.49 18.62 -4.68
N CYS A 58 -5.41 17.69 -4.91
CA CYS A 58 -5.87 17.36 -6.25
C CYS A 58 -6.50 18.52 -7.02
N ASN A 59 -7.13 19.47 -6.32
CA ASN A 59 -7.85 20.62 -6.86
C ASN A 59 -7.05 21.93 -6.83
N GLU A 60 -5.76 21.88 -6.46
CA GLU A 60 -4.88 23.03 -6.35
C GLU A 60 -3.71 22.92 -7.33
N GLU A 61 -3.04 24.05 -7.61
CA GLU A 61 -1.76 24.05 -8.31
C GLU A 61 -0.68 23.55 -7.34
N PRO A 62 0.27 22.70 -7.79
CA PRO A 62 1.29 22.18 -6.90
C PRO A 62 2.35 23.22 -6.54
N THR A 63 2.83 23.15 -5.31
CA THR A 63 4.09 23.76 -4.93
C THR A 63 5.23 22.91 -5.45
N ILE A 64 6.21 23.54 -6.10
CA ILE A 64 7.39 22.87 -6.66
C ILE A 64 8.64 23.43 -5.99
N LEU A 65 9.40 22.56 -5.34
CA LEU A 65 10.67 22.89 -4.72
C LEU A 65 11.78 22.11 -5.41
N THR A 66 12.88 22.82 -5.73
CA THR A 66 14.04 22.21 -6.39
C THR A 66 15.34 22.71 -5.75
N VAL A 67 16.43 21.98 -5.95
CA VAL A 67 17.76 22.37 -5.51
C VAL A 67 18.72 22.37 -6.70
N ALA A 68 19.57 23.38 -6.76
CA ALA A 68 20.57 23.51 -7.83
C ALA A 68 21.66 22.44 -7.74
N GLU A 69 21.97 21.94 -6.54
CA GLU A 69 22.97 20.90 -6.32
C GLU A 69 22.44 19.85 -5.31
N ALA A 70 21.98 18.72 -5.83
CA ALA A 70 21.40 17.65 -5.01
C ALA A 70 22.43 16.96 -4.06
N ARG A 71 23.72 17.09 -4.31
CA ARG A 71 24.77 16.60 -3.40
C ARG A 71 24.98 17.52 -2.21
N ASN A 72 24.56 18.76 -2.28
CA ASN A 72 24.63 19.69 -1.17
C ASN A 72 23.56 19.34 -0.11
N ARG A 73 24.00 18.66 0.95
CA ARG A 73 23.13 18.16 2.03
C ARG A 73 22.35 19.28 2.71
N THR A 74 22.94 20.45 2.86
CA THR A 74 22.30 21.61 3.52
C THR A 74 21.12 22.09 2.68
N ARG A 75 21.31 22.32 1.39
CA ARG A 75 20.23 22.77 0.48
C ARG A 75 19.10 21.75 0.35
N VAL A 76 19.45 20.47 0.28
CA VAL A 76 18.44 19.40 0.31
C VAL A 76 17.64 19.40 1.61
N ALA A 77 18.32 19.63 2.74
CA ALA A 77 17.62 19.72 4.03
C ALA A 77 16.73 20.96 4.12
N ASP A 78 17.14 22.11 3.58
CA ASP A 78 16.32 23.33 3.52
C ASP A 78 15.05 23.08 2.70
N MET A 79 15.17 22.46 1.54
CA MET A 79 14.03 22.04 0.72
C MET A 79 13.10 21.07 1.49
N MET A 80 13.65 20.13 2.27
CA MET A 80 12.84 19.22 3.07
C MET A 80 12.15 19.92 4.23
N ILE A 81 12.77 20.93 4.85
CA ILE A 81 12.15 21.77 5.88
C ILE A 81 10.96 22.55 5.30
N GLU A 82 11.10 23.06 4.06
CA GLU A 82 10.02 23.76 3.37
C GLU A 82 8.87 22.83 2.93
N PHE A 83 9.19 21.60 2.53
CA PHE A 83 8.19 20.58 2.19
C PHE A 83 7.46 20.02 3.42
N ALA A 84 8.14 19.90 4.57
CA ALA A 84 7.66 19.20 5.75
C ALA A 84 6.28 19.67 6.25
N PRO A 85 5.94 20.97 6.30
CA PRO A 85 4.63 21.42 6.76
C PRO A 85 3.47 20.79 6.00
N ALA A 86 3.59 20.68 4.67
CA ALA A 86 2.53 20.10 3.84
C ALA A 86 2.25 18.64 4.20
N LEU A 87 3.29 17.85 4.44
CA LEU A 87 3.14 16.43 4.80
C LEU A 87 2.71 16.25 6.25
N LEU A 88 3.30 17.01 7.18
CA LEU A 88 2.99 16.92 8.61
C LEU A 88 1.56 17.37 8.92
N GLU A 89 1.09 18.47 8.35
CA GLU A 89 -0.28 18.95 8.52
C GLU A 89 -1.30 17.98 7.90
N HIS A 90 -0.97 17.41 6.72
CA HIS A 90 -1.86 16.44 6.08
C HIS A 90 -2.07 15.18 6.94
N PHE A 91 -1.03 14.71 7.62
CA PHE A 91 -1.08 13.55 8.52
C PHE A 91 -1.03 13.95 10.00
N ARG A 92 -1.47 15.15 10.35
CA ARG A 92 -1.48 15.58 11.74
C ARG A 92 -2.21 14.58 12.64
N HIS A 93 -1.51 14.14 13.70
CA HIS A 93 -2.08 13.20 14.67
C HIS A 93 -2.60 13.95 15.90
N PRO A 94 -3.73 13.55 16.51
CA PRO A 94 -4.30 14.24 17.65
C PRO A 94 -3.40 14.28 18.86
N GLN A 95 -2.60 13.24 19.07
CA GLN A 95 -1.66 13.20 20.19
C GLN A 95 -0.56 14.28 20.11
N HIS A 96 -0.33 14.86 18.93
CA HIS A 96 0.56 16.01 18.74
C HIS A 96 -0.16 17.36 18.99
N SER A 97 -1.46 17.35 19.23
CA SER A 97 -2.24 18.53 19.57
C SER A 97 -2.42 18.58 21.08
N ARG A 98 -1.97 19.65 21.73
CA ARG A 98 -2.22 19.90 23.16
C ARG A 98 -3.72 20.06 23.49
N ASP A 99 -4.56 20.26 22.49
CA ASP A 99 -6.01 20.34 22.60
C ASP A 99 -6.64 18.95 22.43
N LEU A 100 -6.47 18.09 23.42
CA LEU A 100 -7.00 16.72 23.49
C LEU A 100 -8.55 16.63 23.53
N LEU A 101 -9.27 17.74 23.42
CA LEU A 101 -10.74 17.81 23.55
C LEU A 101 -11.48 17.93 22.22
N VAL A 102 -10.80 17.94 21.10
CA VAL A 102 -11.47 17.89 19.80
C VAL A 102 -11.72 16.44 19.43
N ASP A 103 -12.98 16.05 19.45
CA ASP A 103 -13.45 14.75 18.98
C ASP A 103 -12.84 14.41 17.62
N TRP A 104 -11.91 13.50 17.65
CA TRP A 104 -11.21 13.01 16.48
C TRP A 104 -12.01 11.95 15.74
N GLU A 105 -13.26 12.16 15.54
CA GLU A 105 -13.99 11.50 14.46
C GLU A 105 -13.54 12.09 13.13
N ILE A 106 -12.28 11.87 12.78
CA ILE A 106 -11.91 12.01 11.39
C ILE A 106 -12.57 10.86 10.65
N ASN A 107 -13.73 11.15 10.10
CA ASN A 107 -14.41 10.27 9.15
C ASN A 107 -13.60 10.12 7.85
N SER A 108 -12.65 11.00 7.61
CA SER A 108 -11.79 11.00 6.44
C SER A 108 -10.56 10.09 6.59
N HIS A 109 -10.19 9.41 5.53
CA HIS A 109 -8.99 8.59 5.44
C HIS A 109 -7.92 9.32 4.64
N ARG A 110 -6.94 9.91 5.32
CA ARG A 110 -5.85 10.67 4.69
C ARG A 110 -5.00 9.77 3.80
N GLN A 111 -4.71 10.23 2.61
CA GLN A 111 -3.98 9.51 1.58
C GLN A 111 -2.84 10.35 1.02
N ILE A 112 -1.70 9.72 0.78
CA ILE A 112 -0.65 10.25 -0.08
C ILE A 112 -0.65 9.48 -1.39
N TRP A 113 -0.74 10.22 -2.51
CA TRP A 113 -0.69 9.65 -3.85
C TRP A 113 0.63 9.98 -4.52
N LEU A 114 1.29 8.96 -5.01
CA LEU A 114 2.61 9.00 -5.62
C LEU A 114 2.52 8.43 -7.04
N PRO A 115 3.32 8.91 -8.01
CA PRO A 115 3.26 8.42 -9.39
C PRO A 115 3.47 6.92 -9.54
N GLY A 116 4.39 6.36 -8.75
CA GLY A 116 4.74 4.95 -8.84
C GLY A 116 5.64 4.48 -7.69
N PRO A 117 6.02 3.19 -7.67
CA PRO A 117 6.79 2.60 -6.58
C PRO A 117 8.13 3.29 -6.31
N THR A 118 8.82 3.80 -7.33
CA THR A 118 10.10 4.51 -7.15
C THR A 118 9.96 5.78 -6.32
N HIS A 119 8.78 6.39 -6.31
CA HIS A 119 8.49 7.56 -5.47
C HIS A 119 8.21 7.15 -4.02
N VAL A 120 7.68 5.96 -3.78
CA VAL A 120 7.52 5.39 -2.43
C VAL A 120 8.89 5.21 -1.78
N GLU A 121 9.91 4.77 -2.53
CA GLU A 121 11.29 4.65 -2.03
C GLU A 121 11.89 5.99 -1.58
N MET A 122 11.39 7.12 -2.07
CA MET A 122 11.82 8.43 -1.57
C MET A 122 11.35 8.71 -0.14
N LEU A 123 10.22 8.13 0.30
CA LEU A 123 9.82 8.17 1.71
C LEU A 123 10.85 7.45 2.59
N HIS A 124 11.35 6.30 2.13
CA HIS A 124 12.42 5.58 2.82
C HIS A 124 13.72 6.39 2.88
N TYR A 125 14.11 7.04 1.78
CA TYR A 125 15.26 7.95 1.76
C TYR A 125 15.12 9.07 2.81
N ILE A 126 13.97 9.75 2.87
CA ILE A 126 13.67 10.80 3.84
C ILE A 126 13.77 10.25 5.28
N ALA A 127 13.19 9.07 5.51
CA ALA A 127 13.25 8.39 6.81
C ALA A 127 14.68 8.12 7.24
N LEU A 128 15.49 7.48 6.39
CA LEU A 128 16.89 7.14 6.68
C LEU A 128 17.76 8.40 6.89
N SER A 129 17.49 9.45 6.13
CA SER A 129 18.30 10.67 6.18
C SER A 129 18.02 11.52 7.42
N TYR A 130 16.76 11.55 7.89
CA TYR A 130 16.34 12.56 8.84
C TYR A 130 15.72 12.04 10.13
N ALA A 131 15.10 10.86 10.18
CA ALA A 131 14.37 10.41 11.38
C ALA A 131 15.23 10.38 12.66
N ARG A 132 16.52 10.12 12.52
CA ARG A 132 17.48 10.03 13.63
C ARG A 132 18.66 10.99 13.49
N THR A 133 18.49 12.05 12.71
CA THR A 133 19.58 12.98 12.47
C THR A 133 20.01 13.64 13.78
N LYS A 134 21.33 13.63 14.04
CA LYS A 134 21.97 14.35 15.12
C LYS A 134 22.55 15.70 14.65
N TRP A 135 22.19 16.11 13.46
CA TRP A 135 22.70 17.33 12.86
C TRP A 135 22.32 18.54 13.71
N ASP A 136 23.30 19.35 14.07
CA ASP A 136 23.10 20.59 14.82
C ASP A 136 22.85 21.72 13.82
N ARG A 137 21.59 22.02 13.57
CA ARG A 137 21.16 23.11 12.68
C ARG A 137 19.74 23.56 13.00
N GLU A 138 19.41 24.76 12.55
CA GLU A 138 18.04 25.27 12.56
C GLU A 138 17.11 24.35 11.75
N GLY A 139 15.89 24.10 12.28
CA GLY A 139 14.91 23.24 11.63
C GLY A 139 15.17 21.72 11.78
N VAL A 140 16.12 21.31 12.59
CA VAL A 140 16.43 19.87 12.81
C VAL A 140 15.23 19.09 13.34
N ASP A 141 14.40 19.69 14.19
CA ASP A 141 13.21 19.02 14.72
C ASP A 141 12.16 18.81 13.64
N THR A 142 12.03 19.75 12.71
CA THR A 142 11.19 19.58 11.52
C THR A 142 11.71 18.43 10.63
N LEU A 143 13.03 18.32 10.44
CA LEU A 143 13.64 17.21 9.71
C LEU A 143 13.40 15.87 10.40
N ARG A 144 13.53 15.81 11.72
CA ARG A 144 13.20 14.59 12.49
C ARG A 144 11.74 14.22 12.35
N ALA A 145 10.83 15.20 12.47
CA ALA A 145 9.40 14.97 12.35
C ALA A 145 9.01 14.43 10.97
N ILE A 146 9.49 15.06 9.87
CA ILE A 146 9.22 14.56 8.52
C ILE A 146 9.87 13.19 8.27
N GLY A 147 11.08 12.97 8.76
CA GLY A 147 11.75 11.67 8.70
C GLY A 147 10.95 10.59 9.41
N ASN A 148 10.43 10.94 10.55
CA ASN A 148 9.57 10.09 11.36
C ASN A 148 8.27 9.76 10.64
N LEU A 149 7.56 10.69 10.12
CA LEU A 149 6.34 10.45 9.36
C LEU A 149 6.59 9.65 8.09
N ALA A 150 7.64 9.99 7.33
CA ALA A 150 8.01 9.30 6.10
C ALA A 150 8.29 7.80 6.34
N ASN A 151 8.91 7.46 7.47
CA ASN A 151 9.11 6.07 7.83
C ASN A 151 7.77 5.37 8.17
N CYS A 152 6.85 6.01 8.92
CA CYS A 152 5.52 5.44 9.18
C CYS A 152 4.79 5.14 7.89
N LEU A 153 4.81 6.08 6.95
CA LEU A 153 4.19 5.92 5.64
C LEU A 153 4.85 4.78 4.85
N TYR A 154 6.18 4.71 4.85
CA TYR A 154 6.93 3.65 4.16
C TYR A 154 6.66 2.27 4.76
N ILE A 155 6.55 2.16 6.08
CA ILE A 155 6.20 0.91 6.76
C ILE A 155 4.75 0.53 6.47
N ASP A 156 3.82 1.47 6.55
CA ASP A 156 2.40 1.21 6.29
C ASP A 156 2.16 0.75 4.85
N GLN A 157 2.90 1.31 3.90
CA GLN A 157 2.82 0.92 2.48
C GLN A 157 3.10 -0.58 2.25
N GLN A 158 3.94 -1.20 3.09
CA GLN A 158 4.25 -2.63 2.98
C GLN A 158 3.14 -3.52 3.53
N ARG A 159 2.14 -2.96 4.19
CA ARG A 159 1.03 -3.73 4.75
C ARG A 159 -0.02 -4.01 3.67
N PRO A 160 -0.34 -5.30 3.42
CA PRO A 160 -1.34 -5.68 2.44
C PRO A 160 -2.71 -5.05 2.73
N GLY A 161 -3.34 -4.50 1.69
CA GLY A 161 -4.67 -3.90 1.79
C GLY A 161 -4.70 -2.50 2.42
N GLN A 162 -3.54 -1.90 2.74
CA GLN A 162 -3.49 -0.51 3.19
C GLN A 162 -4.01 0.44 2.10
N GLN A 163 -4.57 1.57 2.51
CA GLN A 163 -5.15 2.59 1.64
C GLN A 163 -4.62 3.99 1.94
N THR A 164 -3.49 4.10 2.67
CA THR A 164 -2.88 5.36 3.08
C THR A 164 -1.88 5.87 2.05
N VAL A 165 -0.98 4.98 1.57
CA VAL A 165 0.06 5.30 0.59
C VAL A 165 -0.27 4.64 -0.73
N LEU A 166 -0.65 5.42 -1.72
CA LEU A 166 -1.11 4.92 -3.00
C LEU A 166 -0.16 5.28 -4.14
N SER A 167 0.26 4.27 -4.88
CA SER A 167 0.95 4.42 -6.15
C SER A 167 -0.07 4.50 -7.27
N ALA A 168 -0.12 5.63 -8.00
CA ALA A 168 -1.08 5.84 -9.08
C ALA A 168 -1.03 4.75 -10.15
N SER A 169 0.18 4.32 -10.52
CA SER A 169 0.33 3.22 -11.50
C SER A 169 -0.24 1.89 -10.98
N GLN A 170 -0.10 1.59 -9.69
CA GLN A 170 -0.67 0.37 -9.09
C GLN A 170 -2.18 0.51 -8.88
N ALA A 171 -2.66 1.67 -8.47
CA ALA A 171 -4.09 1.94 -8.31
C ALA A 171 -4.85 1.77 -9.64
N LEU A 172 -4.32 2.29 -10.74
CA LEU A 172 -4.88 2.07 -12.07
C LEU A 172 -4.87 0.59 -12.46
N GLN A 173 -3.81 -0.17 -12.15
CA GLN A 173 -3.75 -1.61 -12.41
C GLN A 173 -4.70 -2.42 -11.52
N ASN A 174 -4.99 -1.96 -10.31
CA ASN A 174 -5.98 -2.56 -9.43
C ASN A 174 -7.42 -2.30 -9.90
N ALA A 175 -7.66 -1.20 -10.61
CA ALA A 175 -8.96 -0.84 -11.15
C ALA A 175 -9.21 -1.41 -12.55
N PHE A 176 -8.17 -1.53 -13.38
CA PHE A 176 -8.28 -1.92 -14.79
C PHE A 176 -7.26 -2.98 -15.20
N VAL A 177 -7.64 -3.78 -16.19
CA VAL A 177 -6.74 -4.67 -16.92
C VAL A 177 -6.31 -3.96 -18.20
N PHE A 178 -5.01 -3.78 -18.37
CA PHE A 178 -4.44 -3.11 -19.53
C PHE A 178 -3.89 -4.12 -20.54
N PRO A 179 -4.08 -3.88 -21.85
CA PRO A 179 -3.49 -4.71 -22.89
C PRO A 179 -1.99 -4.41 -23.06
N ALA A 180 -1.21 -4.68 -22.03
CA ALA A 180 0.20 -4.31 -21.96
C ALA A 180 1.04 -5.36 -21.23
N SER A 181 2.34 -5.43 -21.56
CA SER A 181 3.31 -6.19 -20.78
C SER A 181 3.51 -5.58 -19.39
N SER A 182 4.00 -6.38 -18.44
CA SER A 182 4.25 -5.93 -17.06
C SER A 182 5.17 -4.69 -17.00
N VAL A 183 6.20 -4.64 -17.84
CA VAL A 183 7.13 -3.49 -17.94
C VAL A 183 6.38 -2.20 -18.32
N ARG A 184 5.49 -2.28 -19.31
CA ARG A 184 4.69 -1.12 -19.74
C ARG A 184 3.62 -0.73 -18.74
N GLN A 185 3.10 -1.68 -17.99
CA GLN A 185 2.15 -1.42 -16.91
C GLN A 185 2.77 -0.62 -15.75
N ALA A 186 4.08 -0.70 -15.54
CA ALA A 186 4.77 0.15 -14.57
C ALA A 186 4.86 1.63 -14.99
N HIS A 187 4.53 1.96 -16.25
CA HIS A 187 4.67 3.30 -16.80
C HIS A 187 3.37 4.09 -16.74
N LEU A 188 3.26 5.01 -15.79
CA LEU A 188 2.02 5.76 -15.49
C LEU A 188 1.44 6.47 -16.73
N GLY A 189 2.26 7.20 -17.50
CA GLY A 189 1.82 7.87 -18.71
C GLY A 189 1.25 6.90 -19.77
N TYR A 190 1.82 5.70 -19.88
CA TYR A 190 1.31 4.67 -20.77
C TYR A 190 -0.09 4.20 -20.38
N LEU A 191 -0.34 4.00 -19.09
CA LEU A 191 -1.65 3.60 -18.58
C LEU A 191 -2.71 4.68 -18.84
N LEU A 192 -2.39 5.94 -18.54
CA LEU A 192 -3.27 7.07 -18.81
C LEU A 192 -3.53 7.25 -20.31
N GLY A 193 -2.52 7.09 -21.15
CA GLY A 193 -2.69 7.12 -22.60
C GLY A 193 -3.69 6.07 -23.13
N TRP A 194 -3.75 4.89 -22.52
CA TRP A 194 -4.77 3.89 -22.82
C TRP A 194 -6.16 4.31 -22.35
N LEU A 195 -6.30 4.96 -21.22
CA LEU A 195 -7.58 5.38 -20.66
C LEU A 195 -8.16 6.62 -21.38
N GLN A 196 -7.32 7.61 -21.66
CA GLN A 196 -7.72 8.92 -22.16
C GLN A 196 -7.44 9.15 -23.65
N GLY A 197 -6.65 8.30 -24.31
CA GLY A 197 -6.06 8.52 -25.64
C GLY A 197 -7.04 8.49 -26.83
N GLY A 198 -8.36 8.47 -26.59
CA GLY A 198 -9.39 8.55 -27.61
C GLY A 198 -10.33 7.34 -27.67
N LYS A 199 -11.13 7.24 -28.75
CA LYS A 199 -12.19 6.25 -28.84
C LYS A 199 -11.78 4.93 -29.51
N THR A 200 -10.71 4.90 -30.28
CA THR A 200 -10.26 3.71 -31.00
C THR A 200 -9.00 3.14 -30.41
N ARG A 201 -8.79 1.83 -30.56
CA ARG A 201 -7.58 1.12 -30.12
C ARG A 201 -6.30 1.82 -30.60
N ASP A 202 -6.25 2.17 -31.90
CA ASP A 202 -5.05 2.72 -32.51
C ASP A 202 -4.73 4.12 -31.96
N LYS A 203 -5.74 4.95 -31.72
CA LYS A 203 -5.58 6.26 -31.08
C LYS A 203 -5.09 6.11 -29.63
N ARG A 204 -5.65 5.19 -28.86
CA ARG A 204 -5.24 4.90 -27.49
C ARG A 204 -3.81 4.37 -27.43
N LEU A 205 -3.48 3.44 -28.32
CA LEU A 205 -2.13 2.89 -28.42
C LEU A 205 -1.10 3.96 -28.80
N ALA A 206 -1.43 4.83 -29.78
CA ALA A 206 -0.57 5.93 -30.17
C ALA A 206 -0.35 6.93 -29.01
N ALA A 207 -1.42 7.29 -28.30
CA ALA A 207 -1.34 8.16 -27.11
C ALA A 207 -0.50 7.52 -26.00
N ALA A 208 -0.72 6.23 -25.73
CA ALA A 208 0.04 5.48 -24.73
C ALA A 208 1.54 5.41 -25.09
N ARG A 209 1.87 5.15 -26.34
CA ARG A 209 3.25 5.14 -26.82
C ARG A 209 3.91 6.52 -26.67
N LYS A 210 3.23 7.58 -27.13
CA LYS A 210 3.72 8.95 -26.99
C LYS A 210 3.94 9.32 -25.52
N ALA A 211 2.98 9.03 -24.66
CA ALA A 211 3.10 9.31 -23.21
C ALA A 211 4.20 8.48 -22.52
N SER A 212 4.61 7.36 -23.12
CA SER A 212 5.69 6.52 -22.59
C SER A 212 7.11 6.95 -23.01
N GLU A 213 7.24 7.95 -23.88
CA GLU A 213 8.55 8.51 -24.27
C GLU A 213 9.29 9.15 -23.09
N LYS A 214 8.53 9.65 -22.10
CA LYS A 214 9.08 10.23 -20.88
C LYS A 214 8.59 9.46 -19.65
N ALA A 215 9.50 8.81 -18.95
CA ALA A 215 9.19 8.06 -17.75
C ALA A 215 8.65 8.96 -16.62
N ALA A 216 7.70 8.44 -15.83
CA ALA A 216 7.21 9.09 -14.63
C ALA A 216 7.93 8.60 -13.35
N ALA A 217 9.04 7.88 -13.48
CA ALA A 217 9.88 7.46 -12.37
C ALA A 217 10.61 8.65 -11.71
N THR A 218 11.19 8.44 -10.54
CA THR A 218 11.93 9.49 -9.82
C THR A 218 13.19 9.95 -10.54
N VAL A 219 13.81 9.10 -11.35
CA VAL A 219 15.04 9.40 -12.08
C VAL A 219 14.71 10.17 -13.35
N LEU A 220 15.52 11.16 -13.68
CA LEU A 220 15.47 11.86 -14.96
C LEU A 220 15.94 10.95 -16.09
N ASP A 221 15.58 11.33 -17.33
CA ASP A 221 16.20 10.74 -18.51
C ASP A 221 17.72 10.97 -18.46
N PRO A 222 18.56 9.94 -18.62
CA PRO A 222 20.01 10.10 -18.48
C PRO A 222 20.63 11.07 -19.50
N GLU A 223 20.05 11.18 -20.71
CA GLU A 223 20.53 12.16 -21.70
C GLU A 223 20.15 13.58 -21.31
N PHE A 224 18.93 13.78 -20.79
CA PHE A 224 18.50 15.08 -20.31
C PHE A 224 19.32 15.49 -19.08
N GLU A 225 19.55 14.61 -18.13
CA GLU A 225 20.39 14.89 -16.97
C GLU A 225 21.81 15.31 -17.41
N ARG A 226 22.44 14.52 -18.30
CA ARG A 226 23.80 14.81 -18.78
C ARG A 226 23.91 16.06 -19.64
N LYS A 227 22.96 16.29 -20.59
CA LYS A 227 23.06 17.36 -21.59
C LYS A 227 22.52 18.70 -21.11
N VAL A 228 21.58 18.68 -20.16
CA VAL A 228 20.88 19.89 -19.70
C VAL A 228 21.21 20.20 -18.25
N ILE A 229 20.99 19.25 -17.34
CA ILE A 229 21.10 19.53 -15.90
C ILE A 229 22.57 19.66 -15.47
N GLN A 230 23.44 18.70 -15.84
CA GLN A 230 24.85 18.75 -15.43
C GLN A 230 25.56 20.05 -15.81
N PRO A 231 25.46 20.58 -17.05
CA PRO A 231 26.08 21.85 -17.40
C PRO A 231 25.55 23.06 -16.63
N LEU A 232 24.28 23.03 -16.22
CA LEU A 232 23.69 24.07 -15.38
C LEU A 232 24.20 23.99 -13.94
N VAL A 233 24.34 22.79 -13.40
CA VAL A 233 24.92 22.53 -12.07
C VAL A 233 26.40 22.93 -12.04
N GLU A 234 27.17 22.63 -13.08
CA GLU A 234 28.58 23.04 -13.20
C GLU A 234 28.70 24.60 -13.18
N LYS A 235 27.86 25.32 -13.93
CA LYS A 235 27.82 26.80 -13.90
C LYS A 235 27.46 27.33 -12.51
N TRP A 236 26.49 26.69 -11.85
CA TRP A 236 26.15 27.02 -10.47
C TRP A 236 27.34 26.84 -9.54
N GLY A 237 28.05 25.72 -9.64
CA GLY A 237 29.24 25.42 -8.83
C GLY A 237 30.42 26.32 -9.11
N GLU A 238 30.58 26.80 -10.35
CA GLU A 238 31.60 27.83 -10.71
C GLU A 238 31.27 29.18 -10.08
N ALA A 239 30.03 29.62 -10.14
CA ALA A 239 29.56 30.87 -9.55
C ALA A 239 29.64 30.81 -8.01
N ASP A 240 29.32 29.70 -7.39
CA ASP A 240 29.42 29.48 -5.94
C ASP A 240 30.88 29.57 -5.47
N ARG A 241 31.81 28.92 -6.18
CA ARG A 241 33.24 29.01 -5.89
C ARG A 241 33.85 30.38 -6.11
N ALA A 242 33.28 31.15 -7.07
CA ALA A 242 33.72 32.53 -7.35
C ALA A 242 33.09 33.56 -6.40
N ASP A 243 32.18 33.13 -5.49
CA ASP A 243 31.38 33.99 -4.63
C ASP A 243 30.58 35.07 -5.43
N ASP A 244 30.19 34.72 -6.69
CA ASP A 244 29.36 35.57 -7.54
C ASP A 244 27.88 35.24 -7.29
N GLU A 245 27.27 35.97 -6.38
CA GLU A 245 25.87 35.78 -5.98
C GLU A 245 24.92 35.94 -7.18
N LYS A 246 25.14 36.93 -8.07
CA LYS A 246 24.28 37.16 -9.23
C LYS A 246 24.36 36.02 -10.24
N ALA A 247 25.55 35.51 -10.51
CA ALA A 247 25.75 34.40 -11.42
C ALA A 247 25.17 33.08 -10.81
N ARG A 248 25.33 32.90 -9.49
CA ARG A 248 24.79 31.78 -8.76
C ARG A 248 23.26 31.74 -8.81
N ASP A 249 22.59 32.88 -8.53
CA ASP A 249 21.14 32.97 -8.56
C ASP A 249 20.59 32.76 -9.99
N ALA A 250 21.28 33.28 -11.00
CA ALA A 250 20.91 33.03 -12.39
C ALA A 250 21.04 31.56 -12.80
N ALA A 251 22.10 30.86 -12.34
CA ALA A 251 22.31 29.44 -12.59
C ALA A 251 21.32 28.59 -11.81
N GLU A 252 21.03 28.95 -10.57
CA GLU A 252 20.02 28.29 -9.74
C GLU A 252 18.64 28.36 -10.39
N LYS A 253 18.25 29.55 -10.85
CA LYS A 253 17.00 29.71 -11.59
C LYS A 253 16.96 28.87 -12.86
N ALA A 254 18.07 28.76 -13.59
CA ALA A 254 18.11 27.96 -14.81
C ALA A 254 17.94 26.44 -14.51
N VAL A 255 18.51 25.95 -13.41
CA VAL A 255 18.28 24.57 -12.94
C VAL A 255 16.81 24.37 -12.57
N ASN A 256 16.24 25.31 -11.82
CA ASN A 256 14.84 25.24 -11.38
C ASN A 256 13.89 25.26 -12.60
N ASP A 257 14.15 26.15 -13.58
CA ASP A 257 13.35 26.22 -14.80
C ASP A 257 13.43 24.93 -15.64
N ALA A 258 14.53 24.19 -15.57
CA ALA A 258 14.70 22.92 -16.26
C ALA A 258 14.05 21.73 -15.52
N LEU A 259 14.06 21.71 -14.16
CA LEU A 259 13.54 20.62 -13.34
C LEU A 259 12.03 20.72 -13.09
N SER A 260 11.51 21.95 -12.95
CA SER A 260 10.11 22.19 -12.58
C SER A 260 9.10 21.58 -13.56
N PRO A 261 9.28 21.63 -14.89
CA PRO A 261 8.36 20.98 -15.83
C PRO A 261 8.32 19.45 -15.68
N GLU A 262 9.44 18.83 -15.32
CA GLU A 262 9.52 17.39 -15.12
C GLU A 262 8.81 16.97 -13.82
N LEU A 263 8.90 17.77 -12.76
CA LEU A 263 8.15 17.59 -11.51
C LEU A 263 6.66 17.81 -11.73
N LEU A 264 6.29 18.92 -12.36
CA LEU A 264 4.90 19.23 -12.68
C LEU A 264 4.23 18.09 -13.47
N ARG A 265 4.89 17.63 -14.52
CA ARG A 265 4.37 16.53 -15.34
C ARG A 265 4.08 15.26 -14.51
N ARG A 266 4.96 14.88 -13.58
CA ARG A 266 4.77 13.69 -12.73
C ARG A 266 3.59 13.88 -11.78
N TRP A 267 3.49 15.06 -11.22
CA TRP A 267 2.38 15.43 -10.35
C TRP A 267 1.05 15.41 -11.11
N GLU A 268 0.99 16.04 -12.30
CA GLU A 268 -0.18 16.06 -13.17
C GLU A 268 -0.64 14.65 -13.57
N LEU A 269 0.28 13.78 -13.98
CA LEU A 269 -0.04 12.39 -14.29
C LEU A 269 -0.66 11.67 -13.09
N THR A 270 -0.21 11.97 -11.88
CA THR A 270 -0.78 11.41 -10.66
C THR A 270 -2.18 11.97 -10.39
N ARG A 271 -2.35 13.27 -10.52
CA ARG A 271 -3.66 13.95 -10.43
C ARG A 271 -4.64 13.38 -11.45
N ASP A 272 -4.24 13.25 -12.69
CA ASP A 272 -5.08 12.71 -13.77
C ASP A 272 -5.50 11.27 -13.48
N SER A 273 -4.64 10.48 -12.84
CA SER A 273 -4.98 9.12 -12.40
C SER A 273 -6.08 9.13 -11.34
N VAL A 274 -6.00 10.03 -10.35
CA VAL A 274 -7.03 10.22 -9.34
C VAL A 274 -8.35 10.62 -10.00
N LEU A 275 -8.31 11.59 -10.92
CA LEU A 275 -9.51 12.07 -11.64
C LEU A 275 -10.15 10.98 -12.50
N VAL A 276 -9.35 10.17 -13.20
CA VAL A 276 -9.84 9.02 -13.97
C VAL A 276 -10.54 8.01 -13.07
N LEU A 277 -9.93 7.66 -11.95
CA LEU A 277 -10.51 6.72 -10.99
C LEU A 277 -11.79 7.26 -10.36
N ARG A 278 -11.87 8.56 -10.05
CA ARG A 278 -13.10 9.22 -9.54
C ARG A 278 -14.22 9.27 -10.58
N SER A 279 -13.88 9.36 -11.86
CA SER A 279 -14.86 9.36 -12.94
C SER A 279 -15.45 7.98 -13.24
N ASP A 280 -14.94 6.93 -12.63
CA ASP A 280 -15.45 5.57 -12.78
C ASP A 280 -16.83 5.46 -12.12
N THR A 281 -17.81 4.97 -12.87
CA THR A 281 -19.20 4.88 -12.43
C THR A 281 -19.54 3.60 -11.68
N ARG A 282 -18.57 2.67 -11.54
CA ARG A 282 -18.77 1.46 -10.75
C ARG A 282 -19.01 1.80 -9.28
N SER A 283 -19.86 1.02 -8.65
CA SER A 283 -20.01 1.11 -7.19
C SER A 283 -18.73 0.72 -6.47
N VAL A 284 -18.50 1.29 -5.30
CA VAL A 284 -17.38 0.91 -4.45
C VAL A 284 -17.60 -0.50 -3.92
N ASN A 285 -16.55 -1.31 -3.88
CA ASN A 285 -16.58 -2.63 -3.28
C ASN A 285 -16.88 -2.51 -1.77
N THR A 286 -17.93 -3.18 -1.30
CA THR A 286 -18.35 -3.13 0.11
C THR A 286 -17.28 -3.65 1.09
N GLY A 287 -16.39 -4.52 0.62
CA GLY A 287 -15.24 -4.99 1.39
C GLY A 287 -14.15 -3.94 1.54
N LEU A 288 -14.06 -3.00 0.60
CA LEU A 288 -13.07 -1.93 0.61
C LEU A 288 -13.27 -0.96 1.78
N GLU A 289 -14.52 -0.66 2.15
CA GLU A 289 -14.82 0.19 3.32
C GLU A 289 -14.22 -0.38 4.62
N LYS A 290 -14.24 -1.71 4.76
CA LYS A 290 -13.61 -2.39 5.90
C LYS A 290 -12.11 -2.28 5.85
N LEU A 291 -11.51 -2.43 4.66
CA LEU A 291 -10.06 -2.26 4.47
C LEU A 291 -9.62 -0.84 4.79
N VAL A 292 -10.38 0.17 4.37
CA VAL A 292 -10.12 1.59 4.69
C VAL A 292 -10.12 1.81 6.20
N SER A 293 -11.15 1.31 6.90
CA SER A 293 -11.25 1.41 8.36
C SER A 293 -10.08 0.74 9.08
N GLU A 294 -9.69 -0.45 8.64
CA GLU A 294 -8.57 -1.19 9.21
C GLU A 294 -7.23 -0.50 8.91
N SER A 295 -7.07 0.02 7.70
CA SER A 295 -5.90 0.79 7.26
C SER A 295 -5.70 2.03 8.14
N LYS A 296 -6.75 2.81 8.30
CA LYS A 296 -6.75 4.00 9.16
C LYS A 296 -6.33 3.67 10.59
N LYS A 297 -6.95 2.66 11.21
CA LYS A 297 -6.62 2.25 12.58
C LYS A 297 -5.18 1.81 12.72
N ALA A 298 -4.66 1.04 11.76
CA ALA A 298 -3.31 0.56 11.82
C ALA A 298 -2.29 1.68 11.62
N PHE A 299 -2.51 2.59 10.68
CA PHE A 299 -1.64 3.75 10.48
C PHE A 299 -1.64 4.67 11.70
N ASN A 300 -2.82 5.00 12.24
CA ASN A 300 -2.93 5.86 13.43
C ASN A 300 -2.22 5.25 14.65
N ARG A 301 -2.27 3.92 14.80
CA ARG A 301 -1.51 3.25 15.86
C ARG A 301 -0.01 3.42 15.66
N ILE A 302 0.51 3.15 14.47
CA ILE A 302 1.94 3.29 14.16
C ILE A 302 2.40 4.72 14.39
N TRP A 303 1.65 5.69 13.86
CA TRP A 303 1.99 7.11 13.97
C TRP A 303 1.84 7.62 15.41
N GLY A 304 0.80 7.19 16.13
CA GLY A 304 0.60 7.55 17.53
C GLY A 304 1.64 6.97 18.49
N GLU A 305 2.04 5.71 18.29
CA GLU A 305 3.12 5.08 19.06
C GLU A 305 4.47 5.81 18.85
N SER A 306 4.69 6.34 17.65
CA SER A 306 5.85 7.16 17.32
C SER A 306 5.91 8.47 18.12
N ALA A 307 4.75 9.10 18.32
CA ALA A 307 4.63 10.36 19.06
C ALA A 307 4.93 10.19 20.56
N VAL A 308 4.46 9.11 21.16
CA VAL A 308 4.65 8.85 22.60
C VAL A 308 6.13 8.68 22.96
N VAL A 309 6.93 8.12 22.06
CA VAL A 309 8.37 7.95 22.25
C VAL A 309 9.11 9.29 22.28
N GLU A 310 8.60 10.32 21.59
CA GLU A 310 9.17 11.67 21.62
C GLU A 310 8.89 12.43 22.92
N GLU A 311 7.70 12.22 23.53
CA GLU A 311 7.32 12.88 24.78
C GLU A 311 8.14 12.41 25.98
N ASP A 312 8.50 11.14 26.04
CA ASP A 312 9.28 10.56 27.15
C ASP A 312 10.78 10.89 27.12
N GLY A 313 11.25 11.69 26.15
CA GLY A 313 12.68 12.02 26.01
C GLY A 313 13.56 10.79 25.79
N GLY A 314 12.91 9.64 25.66
CA GLY A 314 13.53 8.38 25.34
C GLY A 314 13.97 8.40 23.88
N ASN A 315 15.08 7.79 23.60
CA ASN A 315 15.63 7.52 22.30
C ASN A 315 14.51 7.53 21.23
N PRO A 316 14.57 8.36 20.18
CA PRO A 316 13.62 8.36 19.06
C PRO A 316 13.73 7.05 18.28
N PHE A 317 13.65 5.96 19.00
CA PHE A 317 13.61 4.61 18.49
C PHE A 317 12.17 4.40 18.07
N TRP A 318 11.95 4.67 16.88
CA TRP A 318 10.98 4.22 15.97
C TRP A 318 10.49 2.83 16.35
N PRO A 319 9.26 2.67 16.76
CA PRO A 319 8.66 1.35 16.75
C PRO A 319 8.56 0.92 15.29
N ASN A 320 9.62 0.27 14.80
CA ASN A 320 9.50 -0.44 13.55
C ASN A 320 8.71 -1.72 13.86
N PRO A 321 7.44 -1.81 13.46
CA PRO A 321 6.63 -2.99 13.71
C PRO A 321 7.19 -4.25 13.02
N PHE A 322 8.21 -4.09 12.19
CA PHE A 322 8.90 -5.16 11.47
C PHE A 322 10.27 -5.53 12.05
N THR A 323 10.84 -4.68 12.89
CA THR A 323 12.12 -4.94 13.59
C THR A 323 11.88 -4.95 15.08
N ASP A 324 11.02 -5.82 15.51
CA ASP A 324 10.81 -6.03 16.93
C ASP A 324 12.07 -6.51 17.61
N TYR A 325 12.25 -6.03 18.83
CA TYR A 325 13.41 -6.24 19.69
C TYR A 325 13.68 -7.70 20.06
N ASN A 326 12.85 -8.63 19.57
CA ASN A 326 13.09 -10.06 19.72
C ASN A 326 12.44 -10.86 18.58
N THR A 327 13.01 -12.03 18.30
CA THR A 327 12.59 -12.95 17.24
C THR A 327 11.10 -13.36 17.34
N ARG A 328 10.56 -13.40 18.56
CA ARG A 328 9.17 -13.79 18.82
C ARG A 328 8.21 -12.72 18.29
N MET A 329 8.49 -11.44 18.53
CA MET A 329 7.69 -10.33 18.03
C MET A 329 7.84 -10.20 16.51
N ALA A 330 9.05 -10.39 15.97
CA ALA A 330 9.28 -10.42 14.53
C ALA A 330 8.51 -11.55 13.84
N ALA A 331 8.47 -12.75 14.44
CA ALA A 331 7.65 -13.87 13.96
C ALA A 331 6.16 -13.57 14.05
N GLY A 332 5.69 -12.95 15.15
CA GLY A 332 4.31 -12.47 15.29
C GLY A 332 3.94 -11.46 14.19
N GLY A 333 4.81 -10.50 13.92
CA GLY A 333 4.65 -9.53 12.84
C GLY A 333 4.59 -10.18 11.45
N TYR A 334 5.40 -11.22 11.19
CA TYR A 334 5.32 -11.98 9.95
C TYR A 334 3.96 -12.67 9.77
N HIS A 335 3.47 -13.36 10.81
CA HIS A 335 2.15 -13.98 10.76
C HIS A 335 1.03 -12.95 10.58
N GLN A 336 1.15 -11.78 11.21
CA GLN A 336 0.18 -10.71 11.06
C GLN A 336 0.14 -10.18 9.61
N ARG A 337 1.30 -9.98 8.98
CA ARG A 337 1.36 -9.54 7.56
C ARG A 337 0.73 -10.54 6.60
N ASN A 338 1.02 -11.85 6.78
CA ASN A 338 0.36 -12.90 6.00
C ASN A 338 -1.16 -12.92 6.24
N ALA A 339 -1.57 -12.70 7.47
CA ALA A 339 -2.98 -12.63 7.81
C ALA A 339 -3.65 -11.37 7.21
N ASP A 340 -2.95 -10.24 7.15
CA ASP A 340 -3.47 -9.01 6.56
C ASP A 340 -3.63 -9.15 5.02
N GLU A 341 -2.76 -9.88 4.33
CA GLU A 341 -2.92 -10.20 2.92
C GLU A 341 -4.19 -11.04 2.66
N GLN A 342 -4.35 -12.12 3.43
CA GLN A 342 -5.53 -12.97 3.32
C GLN A 342 -6.82 -12.20 3.64
N LYS A 343 -6.77 -11.32 4.63
CA LYS A 343 -7.87 -10.47 5.05
C LYS A 343 -8.26 -9.46 3.98
N ALA A 344 -7.27 -8.80 3.38
CA ALA A 344 -7.48 -7.88 2.28
C ALA A 344 -8.15 -8.56 1.09
N ARG A 345 -7.61 -9.70 0.65
CA ARG A 345 -8.20 -10.52 -0.42
C ARG A 345 -9.61 -10.97 -0.08
N HIS A 346 -9.82 -11.45 1.14
CA HIS A 346 -11.13 -11.89 1.62
C HIS A 346 -12.18 -10.77 1.49
N TYR A 347 -11.88 -9.59 1.99
CA TYR A 347 -12.82 -8.48 1.93
C TYR A 347 -13.17 -8.08 0.49
N LEU A 348 -12.16 -7.99 -0.39
CA LEU A 348 -12.38 -7.62 -1.78
C LEU A 348 -13.18 -8.68 -2.54
N VAL A 349 -12.85 -9.97 -2.37
CA VAL A 349 -13.56 -11.08 -3.03
C VAL A 349 -15.01 -11.14 -2.58
N HIS A 350 -15.29 -10.96 -1.30
CA HIS A 350 -16.66 -11.00 -0.80
C HIS A 350 -17.53 -9.81 -1.26
N GLY A 351 -16.91 -8.71 -1.62
CA GLY A 351 -17.58 -7.51 -2.10
C GLY A 351 -17.76 -7.43 -3.63
N ASP A 352 -17.16 -8.34 -4.41
CA ASP A 352 -17.15 -8.26 -5.88
C ASP A 352 -17.43 -9.62 -6.53
N ARG A 353 -18.47 -9.67 -7.37
CA ARG A 353 -18.88 -10.93 -8.03
C ARG A 353 -17.88 -11.42 -9.07
N GLU A 354 -17.17 -10.53 -9.73
CA GLU A 354 -16.18 -10.93 -10.72
C GLU A 354 -14.97 -11.56 -10.04
N LEU A 355 -14.54 -11.02 -8.91
CA LEU A 355 -13.49 -11.63 -8.09
C LEU A 355 -13.94 -13.01 -7.53
N GLN A 356 -15.23 -13.17 -7.21
CA GLN A 356 -15.78 -14.49 -6.84
C GLN A 356 -15.72 -15.47 -8.01
N ARG A 357 -16.04 -15.05 -9.24
CA ARG A 357 -15.92 -15.88 -10.44
C ARG A 357 -14.48 -16.34 -10.68
N GLU A 358 -13.49 -15.47 -10.39
CA GLU A 358 -12.07 -15.85 -10.45
C GLU A 358 -11.73 -16.96 -9.46
N GLU A 359 -12.17 -16.85 -8.21
CA GLU A 359 -11.96 -17.88 -7.20
C GLU A 359 -12.61 -19.21 -7.60
N LEU A 360 -13.81 -19.14 -8.16
CA LEU A 360 -14.50 -20.34 -8.70
C LEU A 360 -13.73 -20.97 -9.86
N ALA A 361 -13.24 -20.15 -10.80
CA ALA A 361 -12.49 -20.64 -11.97
C ALA A 361 -11.20 -21.37 -11.62
N VAL A 362 -10.56 -21.02 -10.50
CA VAL A 362 -9.37 -21.72 -10.00
C VAL A 362 -9.68 -22.82 -8.98
N GLY A 363 -10.96 -23.13 -8.77
CA GLY A 363 -11.40 -24.19 -7.88
C GLY A 363 -11.38 -23.84 -6.38
N HIS A 364 -11.23 -22.56 -6.04
CA HIS A 364 -11.24 -22.07 -4.65
C HIS A 364 -12.65 -21.80 -4.12
N GLY A 365 -13.65 -22.32 -4.75
CA GLY A 365 -15.04 -22.20 -4.32
C GLY A 365 -15.96 -23.07 -5.16
N ILE A 366 -17.24 -23.02 -4.83
CA ILE A 366 -18.32 -23.72 -5.56
C ILE A 366 -19.56 -22.85 -5.66
N ILE A 367 -20.37 -23.10 -6.67
CA ILE A 367 -21.76 -22.68 -6.70
C ILE A 367 -22.61 -23.89 -6.37
N GLY A 368 -23.36 -23.82 -5.29
CA GLY A 368 -24.15 -24.94 -4.82
C GLY A 368 -25.45 -24.52 -4.14
N VAL A 369 -26.27 -25.54 -3.87
CA VAL A 369 -27.57 -25.41 -3.20
C VAL A 369 -27.53 -26.20 -1.92
N ILE A 370 -27.95 -25.61 -0.82
CA ILE A 370 -28.17 -26.33 0.43
C ILE A 370 -29.42 -27.20 0.20
N SER A 371 -29.22 -28.51 0.01
CA SER A 371 -30.27 -29.46 -0.29
C SER A 371 -30.99 -29.97 0.97
N SER A 372 -30.23 -30.20 2.03
CA SER A 372 -30.77 -30.63 3.33
C SER A 372 -29.96 -30.07 4.49
N VAL A 373 -30.62 -29.96 5.63
CA VAL A 373 -30.02 -29.66 6.94
C VAL A 373 -30.50 -30.73 7.87
N ALA A 374 -29.58 -31.48 8.51
CA ALA A 374 -29.94 -32.53 9.45
C ALA A 374 -30.64 -31.95 10.68
N ALA A 375 -31.68 -32.60 11.16
CA ALA A 375 -32.50 -32.08 12.26
C ALA A 375 -31.83 -32.27 13.63
N ASP A 376 -30.98 -33.29 13.77
CA ASP A 376 -30.32 -33.73 15.00
C ASP A 376 -28.87 -33.22 15.12
N LYS A 377 -28.26 -32.87 14.00
CA LYS A 377 -26.92 -32.34 13.91
C LYS A 377 -26.89 -31.11 12.98
N PRO A 378 -26.06 -30.11 13.26
CA PRO A 378 -25.92 -28.95 12.36
C PRO A 378 -25.10 -29.32 11.12
N GLU A 379 -25.52 -30.35 10.40
CA GLU A 379 -24.88 -30.80 9.15
C GLU A 379 -25.70 -30.35 7.95
N TRP A 380 -25.01 -29.72 7.01
CA TRP A 380 -25.58 -29.24 5.77
C TRP A 380 -25.10 -30.09 4.61
N THR A 381 -26.02 -30.57 3.81
CA THR A 381 -25.71 -31.18 2.52
C THR A 381 -25.81 -30.14 1.43
N ILE A 382 -24.70 -29.88 0.76
CA ILE A 382 -24.59 -28.89 -0.31
C ILE A 382 -24.38 -29.66 -1.62
N LYS A 383 -25.32 -29.52 -2.57
CA LYS A 383 -25.12 -30.00 -3.95
C LYS A 383 -24.56 -28.86 -4.79
N TYR A 384 -23.37 -29.05 -5.38
CA TYR A 384 -22.75 -28.03 -6.22
C TYR A 384 -22.85 -28.35 -7.71
N SER A 385 -22.96 -27.29 -8.52
CA SER A 385 -23.09 -27.36 -9.97
C SER A 385 -21.84 -26.90 -10.69
N TYR A 386 -21.01 -26.06 -10.07
CA TYR A 386 -19.81 -25.48 -10.62
C TYR A 386 -18.76 -25.22 -9.52
N PRO A 387 -17.46 -25.32 -9.80
CA PRO A 387 -16.83 -25.83 -11.04
C PRO A 387 -16.85 -27.36 -11.13
N ASP A 388 -16.46 -27.91 -12.28
CA ASP A 388 -16.34 -29.36 -12.46
C ASP A 388 -15.23 -29.97 -11.59
N LEU A 389 -14.15 -29.19 -11.40
CA LEU A 389 -13.03 -29.53 -10.50
C LEU A 389 -12.87 -28.45 -9.43
N THR A 390 -12.81 -28.89 -8.18
CA THR A 390 -12.57 -27.99 -7.04
C THR A 390 -11.41 -28.49 -6.20
N THR A 391 -10.69 -27.55 -5.55
CA THR A 391 -9.61 -27.86 -4.60
C THR A 391 -10.14 -28.06 -3.18
N ILE A 392 -11.45 -28.02 -2.99
CA ILE A 392 -12.10 -28.25 -1.70
C ILE A 392 -11.87 -29.70 -1.27
N ARG A 393 -11.55 -29.90 0.01
CA ARG A 393 -11.30 -31.19 0.63
C ARG A 393 -11.90 -31.22 2.03
N ALA A 394 -12.14 -32.41 2.57
CA ALA A 394 -12.48 -32.57 3.98
C ALA A 394 -11.49 -31.82 4.90
N GLY A 395 -11.99 -31.22 5.95
CA GLY A 395 -11.24 -30.38 6.86
C GLY A 395 -11.02 -28.92 6.40
N LYS A 396 -11.35 -28.56 5.16
CA LYS A 396 -11.32 -27.18 4.70
C LYS A 396 -12.51 -26.38 5.23
N ARG A 397 -12.31 -25.06 5.32
CA ARG A 397 -13.38 -24.14 5.66
C ARG A 397 -13.99 -23.57 4.39
N LEU A 398 -15.30 -23.38 4.42
CA LEU A 398 -16.07 -22.66 3.41
C LEU A 398 -16.75 -21.47 4.04
N VAL A 399 -16.95 -20.44 3.26
CA VAL A 399 -17.64 -19.21 3.65
C VAL A 399 -18.67 -18.86 2.60
N ILE A 400 -19.83 -18.42 3.01
CA ILE A 400 -20.85 -17.93 2.07
C ILE A 400 -20.47 -16.54 1.57
N ALA A 401 -20.43 -16.38 0.26
CA ALA A 401 -20.22 -15.07 -0.37
C ALA A 401 -21.33 -14.08 0.06
N GLY A 402 -20.92 -12.87 0.47
CA GLY A 402 -21.84 -11.87 1.01
C GLY A 402 -22.24 -12.08 2.48
N ALA A 403 -21.89 -13.22 3.09
CA ALA A 403 -22.09 -13.50 4.51
C ALA A 403 -20.79 -14.05 5.16
N PRO A 404 -19.73 -13.25 5.22
CA PRO A 404 -18.38 -13.71 5.57
C PRO A 404 -18.25 -14.21 7.02
N THR A 405 -19.25 -13.99 7.85
CA THR A 405 -19.29 -14.52 9.22
C THR A 405 -19.81 -15.96 9.29
N MET A 406 -20.34 -16.47 8.18
CA MET A 406 -20.84 -17.85 8.08
C MET A 406 -19.72 -18.78 7.63
N GLU A 407 -19.04 -19.37 8.61
CA GLU A 407 -18.03 -20.40 8.38
C GLU A 407 -18.65 -21.80 8.46
N LEU A 408 -18.33 -22.63 7.47
CA LEU A 408 -18.68 -24.03 7.40
C LEU A 408 -17.40 -24.87 7.38
N PHE A 409 -17.38 -26.00 8.07
CA PHE A 409 -16.32 -26.99 7.99
C PHE A 409 -16.76 -28.11 7.07
N VAL A 410 -15.99 -28.42 6.05
CA VAL A 410 -16.21 -29.55 5.17
C VAL A 410 -15.88 -30.82 5.94
N VAL A 411 -16.89 -31.63 6.17
CA VAL A 411 -16.76 -32.93 6.80
C VAL A 411 -16.35 -33.98 5.76
N ASP A 412 -17.04 -33.95 4.62
CA ASP A 412 -16.80 -34.87 3.53
C ASP A 412 -17.17 -34.24 2.18
N ILE A 413 -16.61 -34.76 1.10
CA ILE A 413 -16.89 -34.34 -0.27
C ILE A 413 -16.91 -35.54 -1.20
N ASP A 414 -18.00 -35.68 -1.90
CA ASP A 414 -18.16 -36.63 -2.99
C ASP A 414 -18.16 -35.88 -4.32
N HIS A 415 -17.07 -36.04 -5.08
CA HIS A 415 -16.91 -35.40 -6.38
C HIS A 415 -17.76 -36.00 -7.48
N GLU A 416 -18.14 -37.28 -7.36
CA GLU A 416 -18.99 -37.96 -8.37
C GLU A 416 -20.43 -37.46 -8.27
N SER A 417 -21.00 -37.45 -7.08
CA SER A 417 -22.34 -36.91 -6.84
C SER A 417 -22.37 -35.40 -6.69
N ARG A 418 -21.20 -34.74 -6.71
CA ARG A 418 -21.03 -33.29 -6.48
C ARG A 418 -21.72 -32.82 -5.20
N THR A 419 -21.46 -33.56 -4.13
CA THR A 419 -22.06 -33.31 -2.82
C THR A 419 -21.01 -33.01 -1.79
N ILE A 420 -21.22 -31.97 -0.98
CA ILE A 420 -20.40 -31.62 0.17
C ILE A 420 -21.25 -31.76 1.42
N LEU A 421 -20.73 -32.47 2.41
CA LEU A 421 -21.23 -32.46 3.77
C LEU A 421 -20.42 -31.46 4.58
N ALA A 422 -21.08 -30.47 5.17
CA ALA A 422 -20.40 -29.43 5.93
C ALA A 422 -21.15 -29.09 7.23
N THR A 423 -20.41 -28.74 8.27
CA THR A 423 -20.97 -28.29 9.54
C THR A 423 -20.67 -26.82 9.77
N PRO A 424 -21.67 -25.99 10.14
CA PRO A 424 -21.42 -24.62 10.56
C PRO A 424 -20.61 -24.59 11.85
N LYS A 425 -19.79 -23.57 12.02
CA LYS A 425 -19.01 -23.39 13.24
C LYS A 425 -19.94 -23.23 14.45
N TRP A 426 -19.83 -24.16 15.40
CA TRP A 426 -20.78 -24.31 16.51
C TRP A 426 -21.03 -23.02 17.33
N THR A 427 -20.01 -22.19 17.52
CA THR A 427 -20.13 -20.92 18.25
C THR A 427 -21.06 -19.92 17.57
N PHE A 428 -21.18 -20.00 16.25
CA PHE A 428 -22.07 -19.16 15.44
C PHE A 428 -23.49 -19.70 15.42
N ALA A 429 -23.65 -20.99 15.18
CA ALA A 429 -24.95 -21.65 15.10
C ALA A 429 -25.76 -21.43 16.39
N LYS A 430 -25.13 -21.52 17.55
CA LYS A 430 -25.81 -21.44 18.84
C LYS A 430 -26.21 -20.00 19.22
N ARG A 431 -25.50 -18.99 18.74
CA ARG A 431 -25.74 -17.57 19.12
C ARG A 431 -26.70 -16.84 18.19
N GLN A 432 -26.67 -17.14 16.90
CA GLN A 432 -27.42 -16.41 15.88
C GLN A 432 -28.53 -17.21 15.18
N TYR A 433 -28.47 -18.52 15.15
CA TYR A 433 -29.24 -19.35 14.24
C TYR A 433 -30.17 -20.36 14.94
N GLY A 434 -30.22 -20.35 16.24
CA GLY A 434 -31.03 -21.31 17.01
C GLY A 434 -30.50 -22.75 16.94
N ASN A 435 -31.26 -23.70 17.46
CA ASN A 435 -30.87 -25.12 17.56
C ASN A 435 -30.81 -25.86 16.19
N ASP A 436 -31.41 -25.28 15.14
CA ASP A 436 -31.44 -25.82 13.78
C ASP A 436 -30.32 -25.30 12.88
N GLY A 437 -29.41 -24.50 13.44
CA GLY A 437 -28.27 -23.96 12.71
C GLY A 437 -28.59 -22.87 11.68
N LEU A 438 -29.85 -22.42 11.58
CA LEU A 438 -30.29 -21.37 10.65
C LEU A 438 -31.11 -20.32 11.39
N ALA A 439 -30.72 -19.04 11.25
CA ALA A 439 -31.60 -17.94 11.62
C ALA A 439 -32.83 -17.92 10.68
N ALA A 440 -33.94 -17.40 11.15
CA ALA A 440 -35.16 -17.32 10.35
C ALA A 440 -34.93 -16.61 8.99
N LYS A 441 -34.06 -15.59 8.97
CA LYS A 441 -33.65 -14.87 7.74
C LYS A 441 -32.79 -15.73 6.79
N ASP A 442 -32.07 -16.71 7.31
CA ASP A 442 -31.08 -17.49 6.55
C ASP A 442 -31.70 -18.79 6.03
N ARG A 443 -32.86 -19.19 6.54
CA ARG A 443 -33.70 -20.27 5.94
C ARG A 443 -34.07 -19.98 4.49
N SER A 444 -34.04 -18.70 4.11
CA SER A 444 -34.19 -18.27 2.72
C SER A 444 -33.07 -18.76 1.78
N TRP A 445 -31.92 -19.22 2.30
CA TRP A 445 -30.82 -19.75 1.47
C TRP A 445 -31.07 -21.19 1.01
N LYS A 446 -31.89 -21.97 1.72
CA LYS A 446 -32.21 -23.33 1.30
C LYS A 446 -32.90 -23.30 -0.07
N GLY A 447 -32.36 -24.09 -0.98
CA GLY A 447 -32.89 -24.18 -2.36
C GLY A 447 -32.44 -23.07 -3.33
N ARG A 448 -31.58 -22.13 -2.89
CA ARG A 448 -30.99 -21.11 -3.77
C ARG A 448 -29.56 -21.46 -4.15
N ASN A 449 -29.15 -21.01 -5.34
CA ASN A 449 -27.75 -21.06 -5.73
C ASN A 449 -26.94 -20.07 -4.89
N ILE A 450 -25.96 -20.59 -4.17
CA ILE A 450 -25.08 -19.84 -3.27
C ILE A 450 -23.65 -20.05 -3.72
N VAL A 451 -22.84 -19.01 -3.67
CA VAL A 451 -21.40 -19.09 -3.85
C VAL A 451 -20.75 -19.37 -2.48
N PHE A 452 -20.05 -20.48 -2.40
CA PHE A 452 -19.23 -20.85 -1.27
C PHE A 452 -17.76 -20.73 -1.64
N LEU A 453 -16.97 -20.07 -0.82
CA LEU A 453 -15.56 -19.79 -1.07
C LEU A 453 -14.67 -20.41 0.00
N THR A 454 -13.52 -20.90 -0.39
CA THR A 454 -12.45 -21.29 0.53
C THR A 454 -11.63 -20.10 1.01
N THR A 455 -11.82 -18.93 0.42
CA THR A 455 -11.23 -17.68 0.88
C THR A 455 -11.71 -17.43 2.29
N GLN A 456 -10.85 -17.75 3.25
CA GLN A 456 -11.23 -17.76 4.65
C GLN A 456 -11.55 -16.36 5.11
N PRO A 457 -12.66 -16.19 5.86
CA PRO A 457 -12.71 -15.07 6.77
C PRO A 457 -11.46 -15.22 7.63
N PHE A 458 -10.80 -14.15 7.84
CA PHE A 458 -9.74 -14.08 8.79
C PHE A 458 -10.23 -14.78 10.05
N ALA A 459 -9.76 -16.01 10.29
CA ALA A 459 -9.93 -16.62 11.58
C ALA A 459 -9.31 -15.60 12.53
N MET A 460 -10.18 -14.89 13.28
CA MET A 460 -9.73 -14.07 14.38
C MET A 460 -8.87 -14.98 15.23
N SER A 461 -7.57 -14.89 14.98
CA SER A 461 -6.56 -15.68 15.61
C SER A 461 -7.04 -17.15 15.79
N GLU A 462 -6.58 -18.06 14.97
CA GLU A 462 -5.69 -18.92 15.72
C GLU A 462 -4.84 -17.94 16.50
N LYS A 463 -5.27 -17.63 17.71
CA LYS A 463 -4.37 -17.27 18.78
C LYS A 463 -3.41 -18.44 18.71
N LEU A 464 -2.37 -18.31 17.88
CA LEU A 464 -1.17 -19.03 18.12
C LEU A 464 -1.02 -18.81 19.59
N GLY A 465 -1.25 -19.87 20.38
CA GLY A 465 -1.25 -19.77 21.82
C GLY A 465 0.12 -19.40 22.30
N TYR A 466 0.54 -18.24 21.88
CA TYR A 466 1.59 -17.46 22.47
C TYR A 466 1.02 -16.95 23.80
N ARG A 467 0.68 -17.90 24.67
CA ARG A 467 0.93 -17.68 26.07
C ARG A 467 2.39 -17.26 26.09
N ALA A 468 2.65 -16.04 26.56
CA ALA A 468 3.96 -15.67 26.99
C ALA A 468 4.43 -16.80 27.90
N SER A 469 5.13 -17.80 27.34
CA SER A 469 5.81 -18.78 28.16
C SER A 469 6.80 -17.93 28.92
N LYS A 470 6.80 -18.04 30.24
CA LYS A 470 7.84 -17.51 31.10
C LYS A 470 9.16 -17.71 30.37
N ARG A 471 10.04 -16.67 30.41
CA ARG A 471 11.40 -16.74 29.88
C ARG A 471 11.91 -18.16 29.96
N SER A 472 12.15 -18.76 28.81
CA SER A 472 12.81 -20.06 28.77
C SER A 472 14.23 -19.80 29.23
N ASP A 473 14.62 -20.41 30.32
CA ASP A 473 16.02 -20.42 30.79
C ASP A 473 16.85 -21.44 29.98
N ASP A 474 16.29 -22.00 28.90
CA ASP A 474 16.98 -22.91 28.00
C ASP A 474 18.07 -22.16 27.22
N PRO A 475 19.35 -22.49 27.42
CA PRO A 475 20.47 -21.87 26.71
C PRO A 475 20.46 -22.13 25.20
N ASN A 476 19.68 -23.09 24.70
CA ASN A 476 19.50 -23.40 23.28
C ASN A 476 18.30 -22.71 22.66
N ASP A 477 17.54 -21.92 23.41
CA ASP A 477 16.46 -21.13 22.85
C ASP A 477 17.03 -20.12 21.85
N ILE A 478 16.61 -20.23 20.59
CA ILE A 478 17.06 -19.37 19.48
C ILE A 478 16.89 -17.88 19.82
N SER A 479 15.90 -17.53 20.65
CA SER A 479 15.72 -16.15 21.13
C SER A 479 16.88 -15.65 21.99
N ASN A 480 17.54 -16.52 22.75
CA ASN A 480 18.73 -16.17 23.53
C ASN A 480 19.97 -15.98 22.65
N LEU A 481 20.13 -16.78 21.59
CA LEU A 481 21.24 -16.66 20.64
C LEU A 481 21.16 -15.36 19.83
N MET A 482 19.96 -14.92 19.47
CA MET A 482 19.75 -13.67 18.73
C MET A 482 19.97 -12.44 19.63
N ASN A 483 19.55 -12.49 20.89
CA ASN A 483 19.83 -11.42 21.87
C ASN A 483 21.33 -11.26 22.15
N ILE A 484 22.11 -12.33 22.15
CA ILE A 484 23.57 -12.29 22.29
C ILE A 484 24.20 -11.63 21.05
N ARG A 485 23.78 -11.97 19.85
CA ARG A 485 24.26 -11.34 18.61
C ARG A 485 23.91 -9.85 18.54
N GLN A 486 22.71 -9.46 18.92
CA GLN A 486 22.30 -8.05 18.93
C GLN A 486 23.11 -7.23 19.96
N ARG A 487 23.41 -7.79 21.14
CA ARG A 487 24.28 -7.15 22.13
C ARG A 487 25.71 -7.04 21.64
N GLN A 488 26.22 -8.03 20.89
CA GLN A 488 27.54 -7.98 20.27
C GLN A 488 27.61 -6.97 19.11
N HIS A 489 26.56 -6.82 18.31
CA HIS A 489 26.47 -5.75 17.29
C HIS A 489 26.39 -4.36 17.91
N ALA A 490 25.58 -4.17 18.95
CA ALA A 490 25.50 -2.90 19.66
C ALA A 490 26.82 -2.52 20.37
N ALA A 491 27.55 -3.51 20.87
CA ALA A 491 28.89 -3.27 21.48
C ALA A 491 29.96 -2.94 20.41
N ASN A 492 29.90 -3.58 19.24
CA ASN A 492 30.82 -3.30 18.13
C ASN A 492 30.51 -1.97 17.42
N ASP A 493 29.24 -1.53 17.41
CA ASP A 493 28.86 -0.21 16.87
C ASP A 493 29.33 0.94 17.78
N ASP A 494 29.47 0.71 19.09
CA ASP A 494 30.06 1.67 20.02
C ASP A 494 31.61 1.76 19.90
N GLU A 495 32.29 0.68 19.48
CA GLU A 495 33.75 0.71 19.22
C GLU A 495 34.10 1.20 17.81
N GLY A 496 33.11 1.27 16.90
CA GLY A 496 33.27 1.67 15.49
C GLY A 496 32.91 3.11 15.16
N ALA A 497 32.67 3.98 16.14
CA ALA A 497 32.52 5.41 15.91
C ALA A 497 33.90 6.02 15.56
N ILE A 498 34.34 5.76 14.33
CA ILE A 498 35.46 6.49 13.70
C ILE A 498 35.00 7.93 13.55
N ASN A 499 35.63 8.78 14.33
CA ASN A 499 35.58 10.23 14.26
C ASN A 499 36.02 10.65 12.85
N PRO A 500 35.20 11.27 12.00
CA PRO A 500 35.64 11.79 10.72
C PRO A 500 36.12 13.23 10.92
N GLU A 501 37.10 13.45 11.76
CA GLU A 501 37.94 14.63 11.72
C GLU A 501 39.28 14.21 11.12
N GLY A 502 39.48 14.56 9.88
CA GLY A 502 40.80 14.45 9.24
C GLY A 502 40.69 14.35 7.72
N ASP A 503 41.04 15.46 7.16
CA ASP A 503 41.76 15.76 5.93
C ASP A 503 40.98 16.15 4.68
N ASP A 504 41.19 17.47 4.40
CA ASP A 504 41.34 18.27 3.16
C ASP A 504 40.28 18.11 2.04
#